data_9ed637873895a410884dc3923661826b
#
_entry.id   9ed637873895a410884dc3923661826b
#
_cell.length_a   1.000
_cell.length_b   1.000
_cell.length_c   1.000
_cell.angle_alpha   90.00
_cell.angle_beta   90.00
_cell.angle_gamma   90.00
#
_symmetry.space_group_name_H-M   'P 1'
#
loop_
_entity.id
_entity.type
_entity.pdbx_description
1 polymer ?
#
loop_
_entity_poly.entity_id
_entity_poly.type
_entity_poly.pdbx_seq_one_letter_code
_entity_poly.pdbx_strand_id
1 'polypeptide(L)'
;MKRIALVLMLLVLVCSFTVSAQQKKYALYSIAFYNQENLFDTIHDEGKRDFEYLPDGQMKWGTMKYMAKLKHMSEALADISTDKLPMGPAAIGLSEIENLRVLNDLVKQPALAKRGYKIVFHEGPDRRGIDCALLYNPELFKLMNSRLVECTYPNNDTTHLTRGFLIARGELAGESMSIIVNHWPSRFASSPARENTGRQVRAIKDSLLRIDPTMKIVIMGDMNDDPFDKSMAKALGAKREAKDCDAHDLYNPWWNLLVKKGIGTLCYHGKWNLFDQIVFTGNMLGKDYSTLKFYKNLVFMPEYLFQTSGKYKGYPKRTHAGGVWLNGYSDHLPTYIYLVKEVK
;
A
#
# COMPACT_ATOMS: atom_id res chain seq x y z
N MET A 1 18.77 -9.84 -77.98
CA MET A 1 17.49 -9.97 -77.24
C MET A 1 17.51 -10.95 -76.06
N LYS A 2 18.58 -11.69 -75.79
CA LYS A 2 18.64 -12.63 -74.63
C LYS A 2 19.29 -12.06 -73.37
N ARG A 3 19.80 -10.82 -73.36
CA ARG A 3 20.41 -10.17 -72.20
C ARG A 3 19.48 -9.21 -71.42
N ILE A 4 18.35 -8.82 -72.02
CA ILE A 4 17.40 -7.93 -71.41
C ILE A 4 16.36 -8.69 -70.52
N ALA A 5 16.10 -9.97 -70.83
CA ALA A 5 15.19 -10.82 -70.06
C ALA A 5 15.75 -11.25 -68.68
N LEU A 6 17.10 -11.27 -68.52
CA LEU A 6 17.74 -11.70 -67.26
C LEU A 6 17.79 -10.60 -66.20
N VAL A 7 17.71 -9.30 -66.62
CA VAL A 7 17.72 -8.15 -65.70
C VAL A 7 16.31 -7.88 -65.12
N LEU A 8 15.29 -8.23 -65.88
CA LEU A 8 13.90 -8.08 -65.39
C LEU A 8 13.46 -9.18 -64.42
N MET A 9 14.13 -10.31 -64.40
CA MET A 9 13.80 -11.42 -63.46
C MET A 9 14.49 -11.31 -62.11
N LEU A 10 15.51 -10.45 -61.95
CA LEU A 10 16.17 -10.16 -60.69
C LEU A 10 15.52 -9.00 -59.91
N LEU A 11 14.58 -8.27 -60.51
CA LEU A 11 13.90 -7.12 -59.90
C LEU A 11 12.55 -7.44 -59.22
N VAL A 12 12.11 -8.71 -59.29
CA VAL A 12 10.79 -9.14 -58.72
C VAL A 12 10.97 -9.95 -57.42
N LEU A 13 12.17 -10.18 -56.94
CA LEU A 13 12.39 -10.97 -55.70
C LEU A 13 12.90 -10.15 -54.53
N VAL A 14 12.70 -8.82 -54.54
CA VAL A 14 12.70 -8.04 -53.30
C VAL A 14 11.25 -8.01 -52.79
N CYS A 15 10.72 -9.17 -52.46
CA CYS A 15 9.59 -9.26 -51.54
C CYS A 15 10.02 -8.59 -50.24
N SER A 16 9.64 -7.32 -50.11
CA SER A 16 9.69 -6.58 -48.86
C SER A 16 8.92 -7.37 -47.82
N PHE A 17 9.60 -8.22 -47.05
CA PHE A 17 9.10 -8.65 -45.75
C PHE A 17 9.07 -7.39 -44.88
N THR A 18 8.02 -6.61 -45.00
CA THR A 18 7.65 -5.66 -43.94
C THR A 18 7.26 -6.53 -42.74
N VAL A 19 8.24 -6.88 -41.94
CA VAL A 19 7.97 -7.34 -40.59
C VAL A 19 7.36 -6.15 -39.88
N SER A 20 6.02 -6.09 -39.91
CA SER A 20 5.29 -5.18 -39.06
C SER A 20 5.57 -5.61 -37.62
N ALA A 21 6.57 -5.01 -37.01
CA ALA A 21 6.80 -5.18 -35.58
C ALA A 21 5.52 -4.67 -34.89
N GLN A 22 4.66 -5.58 -34.47
CA GLN A 22 3.46 -5.25 -33.72
C GLN A 22 3.92 -4.49 -32.48
N GLN A 23 3.57 -3.20 -32.41
CA GLN A 23 3.96 -2.35 -31.30
C GLN A 23 3.32 -2.92 -30.01
N LYS A 24 4.16 -3.40 -29.10
CA LYS A 24 3.70 -3.96 -27.83
C LYS A 24 2.94 -2.88 -27.05
N LYS A 25 1.74 -3.21 -26.61
CA LYS A 25 0.93 -2.36 -25.75
C LYS A 25 1.12 -2.79 -24.29
N TYR A 26 1.12 -1.83 -23.38
CA TYR A 26 1.31 -2.09 -21.95
C TYR A 26 0.17 -1.46 -21.16
N ALA A 27 -0.36 -2.21 -20.20
CA ALA A 27 -1.26 -1.70 -19.16
C ALA A 27 -0.46 -1.38 -17.91
N LEU A 28 -0.78 -0.25 -17.30
CA LEU A 28 -0.21 0.21 -16.04
C LEU A 28 -1.26 0.04 -14.93
N TYR A 29 -0.81 -0.43 -13.76
CA TYR A 29 -1.63 -0.58 -12.56
C TYR A 29 -0.91 0.08 -11.39
N SER A 30 -1.66 0.42 -10.33
CA SER A 30 -1.08 0.94 -9.09
C SER A 30 -1.67 0.24 -7.88
N ILE A 31 -0.86 0.06 -6.86
CA ILE A 31 -1.25 -0.39 -5.52
C ILE A 31 -0.68 0.63 -4.54
N ALA A 32 -1.49 1.06 -3.57
CA ALA A 32 -1.13 2.11 -2.63
C ALA A 32 -1.36 1.69 -1.18
N PHE A 33 -0.73 2.41 -0.25
CA PHE A 33 -0.97 2.32 1.19
C PHE A 33 -0.99 3.71 1.82
N TYR A 34 -1.88 3.92 2.81
CA TYR A 34 -1.95 5.17 3.57
C TYR A 34 -2.44 4.95 5.00
N ASN A 35 -1.62 5.31 5.99
CA ASN A 35 -2.04 5.40 7.39
C ASN A 35 -2.97 6.62 7.57
N GLN A 36 -4.15 6.42 8.15
CA GLN A 36 -5.21 7.43 8.24
C GLN A 36 -5.09 8.33 9.47
N GLU A 37 -4.08 8.16 10.33
CA GLU A 37 -3.92 8.87 11.61
C GLU A 37 -5.24 8.89 12.39
N ASN A 38 -5.63 7.71 12.94
CA ASN A 38 -6.80 7.55 13.80
C ASN A 38 -8.12 8.04 13.15
N LEU A 39 -8.58 7.35 12.10
CA LEU A 39 -9.88 7.60 11.50
C LEU A 39 -10.98 6.98 12.35
N PHE A 40 -11.46 7.73 13.34
CA PHE A 40 -12.56 7.41 14.23
C PHE A 40 -13.83 8.15 13.81
N ASP A 41 -15.00 7.56 14.12
CA ASP A 41 -16.25 8.30 14.09
C ASP A 41 -16.52 9.01 15.46
N THR A 42 -17.75 9.25 15.81
CA THR A 42 -18.14 10.00 17.02
C THR A 42 -18.93 9.17 18.01
N ILE A 43 -18.96 7.84 17.83
CA ILE A 43 -19.79 6.90 18.58
C ILE A 43 -18.87 5.87 19.23
N HIS A 44 -19.04 5.66 20.55
CA HIS A 44 -18.29 4.65 21.25
C HIS A 44 -18.60 3.23 20.77
N ASP A 45 -17.57 2.47 20.44
CA ASP A 45 -17.68 1.05 20.13
C ASP A 45 -17.48 0.22 21.42
N GLU A 46 -18.46 -0.61 21.75
CA GLU A 46 -18.45 -1.40 22.99
C GLU A 46 -17.19 -2.27 23.10
N GLY A 47 -16.54 -2.22 24.27
CA GLY A 47 -15.30 -2.97 24.53
C GLY A 47 -14.02 -2.34 24.02
N LYS A 48 -14.09 -1.21 23.33
CA LYS A 48 -12.92 -0.47 22.83
C LYS A 48 -12.55 0.70 23.76
N ARG A 49 -11.32 1.20 23.60
CA ARG A 49 -10.79 2.36 24.36
C ARG A 49 -10.67 3.57 23.43
N ASP A 50 -11.78 3.94 22.81
CA ASP A 50 -11.90 5.03 21.85
C ASP A 50 -12.34 6.37 22.47
N PHE A 51 -12.47 6.42 23.79
CA PHE A 51 -13.03 7.54 24.56
C PHE A 51 -12.43 8.90 24.25
N GLU A 52 -11.15 8.94 23.83
CA GLU A 52 -10.51 10.21 23.46
C GLU A 52 -11.07 10.81 22.17
N TYR A 53 -11.64 9.97 21.27
CA TYR A 53 -12.25 10.34 20.00
C TYR A 53 -13.77 10.49 20.05
N LEU A 54 -14.32 10.74 21.23
CA LEU A 54 -15.75 11.07 21.39
C LEU A 54 -15.97 12.60 21.46
N PRO A 55 -17.21 13.08 21.24
CA PRO A 55 -17.53 14.50 21.32
C PRO A 55 -17.19 15.15 22.68
N ASP A 56 -17.31 14.41 23.76
CA ASP A 56 -16.95 14.81 25.13
C ASP A 56 -15.54 14.35 25.55
N GLY A 57 -14.87 13.52 24.72
CA GLY A 57 -13.52 13.02 24.94
C GLY A 57 -12.44 14.10 24.85
N GLN A 58 -11.19 13.69 25.09
CA GLN A 58 -10.02 14.59 25.12
C GLN A 58 -9.85 15.38 23.81
N MET A 59 -10.06 14.72 22.66
CA MET A 59 -9.92 15.35 21.33
C MET A 59 -11.14 16.20 20.95
N LYS A 60 -12.22 16.19 21.75
CA LYS A 60 -13.50 16.87 21.42
C LYS A 60 -13.90 16.53 19.97
N TRP A 61 -13.95 15.21 19.70
CA TRP A 61 -14.11 14.66 18.35
C TRP A 61 -15.57 14.59 17.94
N GLY A 62 -16.16 15.77 17.63
CA GLY A 62 -17.54 15.89 17.15
C GLY A 62 -17.65 15.78 15.63
N THR A 63 -18.89 15.76 15.15
CA THR A 63 -19.28 15.58 13.74
C THR A 63 -18.50 16.49 12.79
N MET A 64 -18.27 17.75 13.15
CA MET A 64 -17.54 18.70 12.31
C MET A 64 -16.11 18.23 12.03
N LYS A 65 -15.37 17.76 13.05
CA LYS A 65 -14.02 17.25 12.91
C LYS A 65 -14.00 15.94 12.12
N TYR A 66 -14.93 15.04 12.41
CA TYR A 66 -15.08 13.78 11.69
C TYR A 66 -15.32 13.98 10.20
N MET A 67 -16.30 14.84 9.83
CA MET A 67 -16.59 15.13 8.43
C MET A 67 -15.43 15.83 7.72
N ALA A 68 -14.71 16.73 8.40
CA ALA A 68 -13.50 17.35 7.85
C ALA A 68 -12.40 16.31 7.60
N LYS A 69 -12.20 15.38 8.53
CA LYS A 69 -11.22 14.28 8.38
C LYS A 69 -11.60 13.37 7.21
N LEU A 70 -12.84 12.94 7.10
CA LEU A 70 -13.31 12.12 5.97
C LEU A 70 -13.08 12.82 4.63
N LYS A 71 -13.42 14.13 4.56
CA LYS A 71 -13.20 14.94 3.36
C LYS A 71 -11.72 14.93 2.97
N HIS A 72 -10.82 15.28 3.89
CA HIS A 72 -9.38 15.35 3.64
C HIS A 72 -8.81 13.99 3.23
N MET A 73 -9.15 12.92 3.95
CA MET A 73 -8.67 11.59 3.61
C MET A 73 -9.17 11.14 2.24
N SER A 74 -10.44 11.40 1.92
CA SER A 74 -11.00 11.04 0.62
C SER A 74 -10.35 11.80 -0.54
N GLU A 75 -10.03 13.09 -0.36
CA GLU A 75 -9.30 13.90 -1.35
C GLU A 75 -7.89 13.33 -1.59
N ALA A 76 -7.14 13.07 -0.53
CA ALA A 76 -5.81 12.50 -0.66
C ALA A 76 -5.82 11.12 -1.34
N LEU A 77 -6.74 10.23 -0.95
CA LEU A 77 -6.88 8.89 -1.55
C LEU A 77 -7.29 8.96 -3.03
N ALA A 78 -8.17 9.90 -3.39
CA ALA A 78 -8.62 10.09 -4.76
C ALA A 78 -7.51 10.58 -5.70
N ASP A 79 -6.52 11.30 -5.17
CA ASP A 79 -5.44 11.89 -5.96
C ASP A 79 -4.25 10.93 -6.21
N ILE A 80 -4.10 9.86 -5.40
CA ILE A 80 -2.97 8.94 -5.52
C ILE A 80 -2.89 8.35 -6.93
N SER A 81 -1.72 8.46 -7.58
CA SER A 81 -1.38 7.91 -8.90
C SER A 81 -2.19 8.44 -10.10
N THR A 82 -3.04 9.43 -9.92
CA THR A 82 -3.96 9.92 -10.97
C THR A 82 -3.27 10.68 -12.09
N ASP A 83 -2.04 11.11 -11.91
CA ASP A 83 -1.18 11.67 -12.95
C ASP A 83 -0.97 10.72 -14.15
N LYS A 84 -1.02 9.40 -13.90
CA LYS A 84 -0.85 8.34 -14.92
C LYS A 84 -2.04 7.41 -15.04
N LEU A 85 -2.83 7.28 -13.97
CA LEU A 85 -3.96 6.35 -13.87
C LEU A 85 -5.22 7.11 -13.44
N PRO A 86 -6.02 7.63 -14.37
CA PRO A 86 -7.24 8.38 -14.03
C PRO A 86 -8.23 7.62 -13.14
N MET A 87 -8.22 6.29 -13.19
CA MET A 87 -9.04 5.44 -12.31
C MET A 87 -8.46 5.30 -10.89
N GLY A 88 -7.23 5.77 -10.64
CA GLY A 88 -6.52 5.60 -9.38
C GLY A 88 -5.97 4.19 -9.15
N PRO A 89 -5.54 3.85 -7.93
CA PRO A 89 -4.99 2.53 -7.59
C PRO A 89 -6.01 1.40 -7.74
N ALA A 90 -5.54 0.23 -8.17
CA ALA A 90 -6.36 -1.00 -8.17
C ALA A 90 -6.73 -1.44 -6.74
N ALA A 91 -5.84 -1.17 -5.78
CA ALA A 91 -6.05 -1.45 -4.37
C ALA A 91 -5.31 -0.44 -3.49
N ILE A 92 -5.90 -0.06 -2.35
CA ILE A 92 -5.33 0.85 -1.36
C ILE A 92 -5.46 0.20 0.02
N GLY A 93 -4.33 -0.16 0.62
CA GLY A 93 -4.27 -0.57 2.02
C GLY A 93 -4.39 0.64 2.94
N LEU A 94 -5.15 0.50 4.01
CA LEU A 94 -5.35 1.52 5.02
C LEU A 94 -4.99 0.97 6.40
N SER A 95 -4.50 1.82 7.28
CA SER A 95 -4.36 1.52 8.71
C SER A 95 -4.94 2.64 9.57
N GLU A 96 -5.10 2.35 10.85
CA GLU A 96 -5.73 3.22 11.84
C GLU A 96 -7.20 3.55 11.47
N ILE A 97 -7.92 2.51 11.09
CA ILE A 97 -9.34 2.53 10.79
C ILE A 97 -10.10 1.96 11.99
N GLU A 98 -11.07 2.70 12.50
CA GLU A 98 -11.86 2.25 13.63
C GLU A 98 -12.77 1.06 13.28
N ASN A 99 -13.65 1.23 12.30
CA ASN A 99 -14.69 0.25 12.00
C ASN A 99 -15.18 0.33 10.55
N LEU A 100 -16.14 -0.56 10.21
CA LEU A 100 -16.75 -0.58 8.88
C LEU A 100 -17.59 0.67 8.59
N ARG A 101 -18.13 1.34 9.61
CA ARG A 101 -18.94 2.55 9.47
C ARG A 101 -18.10 3.68 8.89
N VAL A 102 -16.91 3.94 9.47
CA VAL A 102 -16.02 5.01 8.97
C VAL A 102 -15.56 4.74 7.53
N LEU A 103 -15.34 3.46 7.16
CA LEU A 103 -14.99 3.09 5.78
C LEU A 103 -16.12 3.34 4.79
N ASN A 104 -17.37 3.02 5.18
CA ASN A 104 -18.55 3.30 4.36
C ASN A 104 -18.76 4.81 4.17
N ASP A 105 -18.52 5.60 5.21
CA ASP A 105 -18.62 7.06 5.13
C ASP A 105 -17.48 7.64 4.28
N LEU A 106 -16.27 7.08 4.37
CA LEU A 106 -15.11 7.49 3.58
C LEU A 106 -15.32 7.26 2.08
N VAL A 107 -15.76 6.06 1.66
CA VAL A 107 -15.93 5.76 0.23
C VAL A 107 -17.11 6.49 -0.40
N LYS A 108 -18.06 6.98 0.40
CA LYS A 108 -19.20 7.82 -0.04
C LYS A 108 -18.83 9.29 -0.19
N GLN A 109 -17.66 9.74 0.30
CA GLN A 109 -17.25 11.14 0.12
C GLN A 109 -17.16 11.49 -1.37
N PRO A 110 -17.54 12.72 -1.76
CA PRO A 110 -17.62 13.13 -3.17
C PRO A 110 -16.36 12.84 -4.00
N ALA A 111 -15.18 12.94 -3.39
CA ALA A 111 -13.91 12.69 -4.06
C ALA A 111 -13.71 11.20 -4.42
N LEU A 112 -14.17 10.26 -3.58
CA LEU A 112 -14.02 8.82 -3.76
C LEU A 112 -15.24 8.13 -4.39
N ALA A 113 -16.43 8.68 -4.24
CA ALA A 113 -17.69 8.02 -4.62
C ALA A 113 -17.69 7.53 -6.09
N LYS A 114 -17.11 8.32 -7.00
CA LYS A 114 -17.03 7.99 -8.42
C LYS A 114 -16.01 6.88 -8.74
N ARG A 115 -15.11 6.54 -7.81
CA ARG A 115 -14.11 5.48 -7.98
C ARG A 115 -14.70 4.09 -7.82
N GLY A 116 -15.86 3.96 -7.16
CA GLY A 116 -16.54 2.69 -6.97
C GLY A 116 -15.78 1.67 -6.11
N TYR A 117 -14.87 2.13 -5.26
CA TYR A 117 -14.10 1.24 -4.38
C TYR A 117 -15.02 0.38 -3.51
N LYS A 118 -14.68 -0.89 -3.43
CA LYS A 118 -15.25 -1.85 -2.48
C LYS A 118 -14.32 -1.99 -1.28
N ILE A 119 -14.86 -2.46 -0.17
CA ILE A 119 -14.18 -2.54 1.11
C ILE A 119 -13.92 -3.99 1.47
N VAL A 120 -12.69 -4.28 1.93
CA VAL A 120 -12.35 -5.47 2.71
C VAL A 120 -11.97 -5.00 4.10
N PHE A 121 -12.71 -5.49 5.09
CA PHE A 121 -12.50 -5.17 6.50
C PHE A 121 -12.84 -6.39 7.36
N HIS A 122 -12.02 -6.63 8.37
CA HIS A 122 -12.27 -7.60 9.44
C HIS A 122 -11.82 -6.94 10.73
N GLU A 123 -12.72 -6.87 11.69
CA GLU A 123 -12.41 -6.31 13.00
C GLU A 123 -11.37 -7.17 13.72
N GLY A 124 -10.36 -6.51 14.29
CA GLY A 124 -9.27 -7.12 15.02
C GLY A 124 -9.36 -6.93 16.54
N PRO A 125 -8.43 -7.55 17.26
CA PRO A 125 -8.45 -7.55 18.72
C PRO A 125 -7.81 -6.30 19.34
N ASP A 126 -7.40 -5.29 18.59
CA ASP A 126 -6.78 -4.07 19.15
C ASP A 126 -7.74 -3.38 20.10
N ARG A 127 -7.25 -3.06 21.32
CA ARG A 127 -8.09 -2.49 22.37
C ARG A 127 -8.48 -1.05 22.11
N ARG A 128 -7.74 -0.31 21.31
CA ARG A 128 -8.12 1.06 20.91
C ARG A 128 -9.23 1.07 19.86
N GLY A 129 -9.45 -0.09 19.20
CA GLY A 129 -10.41 -0.20 18.12
C GLY A 129 -9.86 0.34 16.80
N ILE A 130 -8.55 0.15 16.52
CA ILE A 130 -7.99 0.49 15.20
C ILE A 130 -7.54 -0.75 14.47
N ASP A 131 -7.84 -0.79 13.18
CA ASP A 131 -7.60 -1.94 12.33
C ASP A 131 -6.97 -1.55 10.99
N CYS A 132 -6.73 -2.58 10.16
CA CYS A 132 -6.35 -2.45 8.77
C CYS A 132 -7.55 -2.70 7.86
N ALA A 133 -7.58 -2.01 6.72
CA ALA A 133 -8.59 -2.20 5.69
C ALA A 133 -7.94 -2.22 4.29
N LEU A 134 -8.69 -2.72 3.31
CA LEU A 134 -8.34 -2.61 1.90
C LEU A 134 -9.52 -2.04 1.13
N LEU A 135 -9.28 -0.93 0.43
CA LEU A 135 -10.16 -0.47 -0.64
C LEU A 135 -9.67 -1.07 -1.96
N TYR A 136 -10.58 -1.59 -2.78
CA TYR A 136 -10.20 -2.12 -4.10
C TYR A 136 -11.19 -1.71 -5.18
N ASN A 137 -10.66 -1.44 -6.38
CA ASN A 137 -11.49 -1.22 -7.57
C ASN A 137 -11.84 -2.59 -8.19
N PRO A 138 -13.14 -2.99 -8.20
CA PRO A 138 -13.55 -4.32 -8.67
C PRO A 138 -13.34 -4.53 -10.17
N GLU A 139 -13.18 -3.46 -10.97
CA GLU A 139 -12.85 -3.55 -12.39
C GLU A 139 -11.39 -3.93 -12.63
N LEU A 140 -10.49 -3.66 -11.66
CA LEU A 140 -9.06 -3.90 -11.76
C LEU A 140 -8.60 -5.10 -10.92
N PHE A 141 -9.08 -5.19 -9.68
CA PHE A 141 -8.76 -6.27 -8.74
C PHE A 141 -9.99 -7.11 -8.45
N LYS A 142 -9.97 -8.37 -8.88
CA LYS A 142 -11.05 -9.32 -8.67
C LYS A 142 -10.85 -10.07 -7.35
N LEU A 143 -11.46 -9.58 -6.28
CA LEU A 143 -11.39 -10.23 -4.98
C LEU A 143 -12.03 -11.63 -5.01
N MET A 144 -11.33 -12.63 -4.50
CA MET A 144 -11.82 -14.00 -4.34
C MET A 144 -12.20 -14.31 -2.90
N ASN A 145 -11.33 -14.00 -1.95
CA ASN A 145 -11.58 -14.16 -0.52
C ASN A 145 -10.71 -13.23 0.32
N SER A 146 -11.10 -13.07 1.59
CA SER A 146 -10.32 -12.33 2.57
C SER A 146 -10.43 -12.95 3.95
N ARG A 147 -9.44 -12.70 4.79
CA ARG A 147 -9.43 -13.11 6.20
C ARG A 147 -8.51 -12.21 7.02
N LEU A 148 -8.74 -12.17 8.32
CA LEU A 148 -7.79 -11.65 9.30
C LEU A 148 -7.01 -12.81 9.91
N VAL A 149 -5.70 -12.63 10.09
CA VAL A 149 -4.85 -13.50 10.92
C VAL A 149 -4.38 -12.68 12.10
N GLU A 150 -4.66 -13.12 13.30
CA GLU A 150 -4.27 -12.42 14.52
C GLU A 150 -2.74 -12.44 14.69
N CYS A 151 -2.21 -11.33 15.20
CA CYS A 151 -0.82 -11.26 15.61
C CYS A 151 -0.67 -11.88 17.02
N THR A 152 0.15 -12.91 17.14
CA THR A 152 0.39 -13.62 18.41
C THR A 152 1.72 -13.22 19.02
N TYR A 153 1.81 -13.29 20.34
CA TYR A 153 3.05 -13.06 21.09
C TYR A 153 3.53 -14.35 21.74
N PRO A 154 4.84 -14.48 22.08
CA PRO A 154 5.36 -15.62 22.80
C PRO A 154 4.57 -15.88 24.10
N ASN A 155 4.44 -17.15 24.47
CA ASN A 155 3.71 -17.60 25.68
C ASN A 155 2.20 -17.30 25.67
N ASN A 156 1.60 -17.12 24.48
CA ASN A 156 0.18 -16.73 24.33
C ASN A 156 -0.17 -15.47 25.14
N ASP A 157 0.74 -14.51 25.20
CA ASP A 157 0.50 -13.24 25.87
C ASP A 157 -0.64 -12.48 25.18
N THR A 158 -1.78 -12.41 25.87
CA THR A 158 -2.97 -11.66 25.44
C THR A 158 -3.05 -10.27 26.06
N THR A 159 -2.06 -9.86 26.86
CA THR A 159 -2.06 -8.55 27.52
C THR A 159 -1.81 -7.42 26.51
N HIS A 160 -1.17 -7.72 25.39
CA HIS A 160 -0.79 -6.78 24.34
C HIS A 160 -1.48 -7.10 23.01
N LEU A 161 -2.81 -7.23 23.03
CA LEU A 161 -3.58 -7.42 21.79
C LEU A 161 -3.32 -6.25 20.82
N THR A 162 -3.02 -6.58 19.58
CA THR A 162 -2.73 -5.62 18.52
C THR A 162 -3.45 -6.00 17.24
N ARG A 163 -3.36 -5.13 16.23
CA ARG A 163 -3.95 -5.35 14.90
C ARG A 163 -3.47 -6.67 14.33
N GLY A 164 -4.37 -7.38 13.66
CA GLY A 164 -4.04 -8.55 12.88
C GLY A 164 -3.47 -8.20 11.49
N PHE A 165 -3.26 -9.24 10.70
CA PHE A 165 -2.83 -9.16 9.31
C PHE A 165 -4.05 -9.38 8.42
N LEU A 166 -4.48 -8.34 7.69
CA LEU A 166 -5.58 -8.43 6.76
C LEU A 166 -5.06 -9.03 5.44
N ILE A 167 -5.59 -10.19 5.05
CA ILE A 167 -5.18 -10.89 3.84
C ILE A 167 -6.34 -10.86 2.85
N ALA A 168 -6.12 -10.28 1.67
CA ALA A 168 -7.04 -10.30 0.55
C ALA A 168 -6.40 -11.07 -0.60
N ARG A 169 -7.07 -12.11 -1.10
CA ARG A 169 -6.63 -12.91 -2.26
C ARG A 169 -7.55 -12.66 -3.44
N GLY A 170 -6.96 -12.52 -4.62
CA GLY A 170 -7.71 -12.24 -5.82
C GLY A 170 -6.84 -12.30 -7.06
N GLU A 171 -7.28 -11.59 -8.09
CA GLU A 171 -6.55 -11.46 -9.36
C GLU A 171 -6.37 -9.99 -9.74
N LEU A 172 -5.16 -9.63 -10.17
CA LEU A 172 -4.86 -8.36 -10.82
C LEU A 172 -4.32 -8.64 -12.22
N ALA A 173 -4.90 -8.04 -13.23
CA ALA A 173 -4.51 -8.28 -14.63
C ALA A 173 -4.55 -9.77 -15.05
N GLY A 174 -5.47 -10.55 -14.48
CA GLY A 174 -5.61 -12.00 -14.71
C GLY A 174 -4.55 -12.86 -14.05
N GLU A 175 -3.81 -12.34 -13.07
CA GLU A 175 -2.78 -13.09 -12.34
C GLU A 175 -3.10 -13.18 -10.86
N SER A 176 -2.88 -14.37 -10.28
CA SER A 176 -3.08 -14.65 -8.87
C SER A 176 -2.26 -13.71 -7.99
N MET A 177 -2.93 -13.02 -7.07
CA MET A 177 -2.30 -12.05 -6.17
C MET A 177 -2.87 -12.14 -4.77
N SER A 178 -2.01 -12.01 -3.76
CA SER A 178 -2.41 -11.78 -2.38
C SER A 178 -1.87 -10.44 -1.90
N ILE A 179 -2.74 -9.63 -1.30
CA ILE A 179 -2.39 -8.37 -0.66
C ILE A 179 -2.53 -8.57 0.84
N ILE A 180 -1.45 -8.28 1.60
CA ILE A 180 -1.42 -8.39 3.06
C ILE A 180 -1.25 -6.98 3.59
N VAL A 181 -2.28 -6.45 4.28
CA VAL A 181 -2.24 -5.13 4.89
C VAL A 181 -1.89 -5.26 6.36
N ASN A 182 -0.96 -4.44 6.81
CA ASN A 182 -0.33 -4.51 8.13
C ASN A 182 -0.34 -3.16 8.84
N HIS A 183 -0.37 -3.21 10.19
CA HIS A 183 0.05 -2.12 11.05
C HIS A 183 0.77 -2.69 12.26
N TRP A 184 2.09 -2.61 12.26
CA TRP A 184 2.93 -3.25 13.29
C TRP A 184 2.96 -2.44 14.59
N PRO A 185 3.38 -3.06 15.73
CA PRO A 185 3.54 -2.34 17.00
C PRO A 185 4.42 -1.11 16.83
N SER A 186 3.98 0.02 17.41
CA SER A 186 4.72 1.28 17.33
C SER A 186 6.10 1.19 18.01
N ARG A 187 6.95 2.18 17.81
CA ARG A 187 8.28 2.24 18.47
C ARG A 187 8.22 2.45 19.98
N PHE A 188 7.03 2.66 20.58
CA PHE A 188 6.85 2.52 22.05
C PHE A 188 6.98 1.07 22.49
N ALA A 189 6.64 0.11 21.65
CA ALA A 189 6.95 -1.30 21.89
C ALA A 189 8.41 -1.58 21.52
N SER A 190 8.95 -2.68 22.08
CA SER A 190 10.33 -3.10 21.82
C SER A 190 10.54 -3.55 20.36
N SER A 191 11.79 -3.47 19.87
CA SER A 191 12.16 -4.01 18.56
C SER A 191 11.84 -5.51 18.41
N PRO A 192 12.06 -6.39 19.43
CA PRO A 192 11.66 -7.79 19.37
C PRO A 192 10.17 -8.03 19.06
N ALA A 193 9.27 -7.14 19.51
CA ALA A 193 7.85 -7.25 19.19
C ALA A 193 7.62 -7.11 17.67
N ARG A 194 8.22 -6.11 17.03
CA ARG A 194 8.15 -5.93 15.58
C ARG A 194 8.87 -7.03 14.81
N GLU A 195 9.99 -7.53 15.33
CA GLU A 195 10.66 -8.70 14.73
C GLU A 195 9.77 -9.94 14.77
N ASN A 196 9.03 -10.16 15.88
CA ASN A 196 8.05 -11.23 15.99
C ASN A 196 6.94 -11.07 14.93
N THR A 197 6.42 -9.87 14.77
CA THR A 197 5.42 -9.54 13.74
C THR A 197 5.96 -9.82 12.33
N GLY A 198 7.20 -9.41 12.03
CA GLY A 198 7.85 -9.68 10.74
C GLY A 198 7.99 -11.17 10.44
N ARG A 199 8.34 -12.00 11.43
CA ARG A 199 8.40 -13.46 11.27
C ARG A 199 7.04 -14.08 10.95
N GLN A 200 5.97 -13.61 11.60
CA GLN A 200 4.60 -14.09 11.33
C GLN A 200 4.13 -13.74 9.93
N VAL A 201 4.36 -12.51 9.48
CA VAL A 201 4.02 -12.08 8.10
C VAL A 201 4.81 -12.89 7.08
N ARG A 202 6.10 -13.17 7.34
CA ARG A 202 6.90 -14.07 6.50
C ARG A 202 6.30 -15.47 6.44
N ALA A 203 5.90 -16.05 7.58
CA ALA A 203 5.28 -17.37 7.63
C ALA A 203 3.95 -17.42 6.85
N ILE A 204 3.14 -16.34 6.91
CA ILE A 204 1.92 -16.20 6.10
C ILE A 204 2.28 -16.20 4.61
N LYS A 205 3.25 -15.40 4.20
CA LYS A 205 3.74 -15.38 2.80
C LYS A 205 4.18 -16.77 2.35
N ASP A 206 5.00 -17.45 3.14
CA ASP A 206 5.50 -18.79 2.83
C ASP A 206 4.35 -19.81 2.72
N SER A 207 3.32 -19.68 3.57
CA SER A 207 2.11 -20.51 3.51
C SER A 207 1.31 -20.30 2.23
N LEU A 208 1.16 -19.05 1.78
CA LEU A 208 0.46 -18.72 0.54
C LEU A 208 1.21 -19.26 -0.69
N LEU A 209 2.54 -19.16 -0.71
CA LEU A 209 3.36 -19.69 -1.80
C LEU A 209 3.39 -21.21 -1.85
N ARG A 210 3.17 -21.93 -0.74
CA ARG A 210 2.95 -23.39 -0.77
C ARG A 210 1.65 -23.79 -1.45
N ILE A 211 0.60 -22.91 -1.37
CA ILE A 211 -0.69 -23.16 -2.05
C ILE A 211 -0.58 -22.86 -3.54
N ASP A 212 0.08 -21.77 -3.89
CA ASP A 212 0.29 -21.32 -5.27
C ASP A 212 1.69 -20.70 -5.41
N PRO A 213 2.69 -21.45 -5.91
CA PRO A 213 4.05 -20.95 -6.07
C PRO A 213 4.19 -19.81 -7.09
N THR A 214 3.19 -19.60 -7.94
CA THR A 214 3.18 -18.51 -8.94
C THR A 214 2.53 -17.23 -8.43
N MET A 215 1.86 -17.29 -7.29
CA MET A 215 1.15 -16.16 -6.68
C MET A 215 2.09 -14.97 -6.47
N LYS A 216 1.63 -13.81 -6.85
CA LYS A 216 2.26 -12.54 -6.51
C LYS A 216 1.80 -12.09 -5.14
N ILE A 217 2.73 -11.84 -4.23
CA ILE A 217 2.38 -11.41 -2.88
C ILE A 217 2.89 -9.97 -2.67
N VAL A 218 1.97 -9.10 -2.28
CA VAL A 218 2.23 -7.72 -1.90
C VAL A 218 1.96 -7.58 -0.40
N ILE A 219 2.96 -7.17 0.36
CA ILE A 219 2.87 -6.89 1.79
C ILE A 219 3.02 -5.39 1.96
N MET A 220 2.01 -4.73 2.48
CA MET A 220 2.00 -3.30 2.67
C MET A 220 1.58 -2.92 4.07
N GLY A 221 1.99 -1.75 4.54
CA GLY A 221 1.56 -1.28 5.84
C GLY A 221 2.47 -0.22 6.44
N ASP A 222 2.03 0.30 7.58
CA ASP A 222 2.86 0.99 8.54
C ASP A 222 3.62 -0.05 9.37
N MET A 223 4.87 -0.27 9.02
CA MET A 223 5.74 -1.27 9.67
C MET A 223 6.35 -0.74 10.97
N ASN A 224 6.17 0.56 11.27
CA ASN A 224 6.76 1.24 12.43
C ASN A 224 8.29 1.06 12.57
N ASP A 225 8.93 0.59 11.51
CA ASP A 225 10.38 0.43 11.37
C ASP A 225 10.82 0.81 9.96
N ASP A 226 12.06 1.28 9.85
CA ASP A 226 12.68 1.63 8.58
C ASP A 226 13.06 0.37 7.78
N PRO A 227 13.25 0.45 6.45
CA PRO A 227 13.58 -0.70 5.60
C PRO A 227 14.80 -1.51 6.04
N PHE A 228 15.75 -0.89 6.74
CA PHE A 228 16.99 -1.53 7.21
C PHE A 228 16.89 -2.09 8.63
N ASP A 229 15.81 -1.83 9.35
CA ASP A 229 15.63 -2.37 10.71
C ASP A 229 15.50 -3.89 10.70
N LYS A 230 15.87 -4.52 11.82
CA LYS A 230 15.94 -5.99 11.92
C LYS A 230 14.60 -6.67 11.63
N SER A 231 13.49 -6.02 11.97
CA SER A 231 12.15 -6.53 11.71
C SER A 231 11.87 -6.68 10.21
N MET A 232 12.32 -5.73 9.40
CA MET A 232 12.16 -5.74 7.94
C MET A 232 13.25 -6.56 7.24
N ALA A 233 14.52 -6.25 7.52
CA ALA A 233 15.64 -6.82 6.80
C ALA A 233 15.93 -8.29 7.17
N LYS A 234 15.66 -8.70 8.43
CA LYS A 234 15.97 -10.06 8.93
C LYS A 234 14.74 -10.88 9.21
N ALA A 235 13.81 -10.36 10.02
CA ALA A 235 12.65 -11.12 10.46
C ALA A 235 11.66 -11.36 9.32
N LEU A 236 11.23 -10.31 8.63
CA LEU A 236 10.45 -10.42 7.39
C LEU A 236 11.31 -10.96 6.25
N GLY A 237 12.59 -10.59 6.20
CA GLY A 237 13.55 -11.02 5.18
C GLY A 237 13.42 -10.27 3.86
N ALA A 238 12.97 -9.02 3.89
CA ALA A 238 12.85 -8.19 2.71
C ALA A 238 14.23 -7.69 2.25
N LYS A 239 14.65 -8.06 1.06
CA LYS A 239 15.97 -7.77 0.49
C LYS A 239 16.04 -6.37 -0.11
N ARG A 240 17.19 -5.74 -0.01
CA ARG A 240 17.47 -4.40 -0.52
C ARG A 240 17.64 -4.34 -2.03
N GLU A 241 18.35 -5.32 -2.60
CA GLU A 241 18.75 -5.29 -4.01
C GLU A 241 17.93 -6.31 -4.80
N ALA A 242 17.32 -5.87 -5.89
CA ALA A 242 16.47 -6.72 -6.74
C ALA A 242 17.25 -7.91 -7.34
N LYS A 243 18.55 -7.74 -7.62
CA LYS A 243 19.41 -8.79 -8.16
C LYS A 243 19.66 -9.95 -7.19
N ASP A 244 19.44 -9.72 -5.90
CA ASP A 244 19.66 -10.72 -4.85
C ASP A 244 18.37 -11.49 -4.51
N CYS A 245 17.26 -11.19 -5.23
CA CYS A 245 15.96 -11.81 -4.99
C CYS A 245 15.67 -12.93 -5.97
N ASP A 246 15.39 -14.10 -5.43
CA ASP A 246 14.72 -15.17 -6.17
C ASP A 246 13.21 -14.92 -6.26
N ALA A 247 12.48 -15.73 -7.01
CA ALA A 247 11.06 -15.55 -7.27
C ALA A 247 10.19 -15.44 -6.00
N HIS A 248 10.55 -16.14 -4.93
CA HIS A 248 9.80 -16.22 -3.67
C HIS A 248 10.38 -15.33 -2.56
N ASP A 249 11.51 -14.68 -2.79
CA ASP A 249 12.07 -13.70 -1.88
C ASP A 249 11.23 -12.42 -1.87
N LEU A 250 11.35 -11.64 -0.80
CA LEU A 250 10.74 -10.32 -0.73
C LEU A 250 11.74 -9.24 -1.15
N TYR A 251 11.33 -8.38 -2.04
CA TYR A 251 12.07 -7.18 -2.43
C TYR A 251 11.50 -5.94 -1.76
N ASN A 252 12.39 -5.10 -1.18
CA ASN A 252 12.02 -3.83 -0.57
C ASN A 252 12.57 -2.65 -1.39
N PRO A 253 11.74 -2.00 -2.24
CA PRO A 253 12.18 -0.89 -3.09
C PRO A 253 12.41 0.43 -2.31
N TRP A 254 12.02 0.50 -1.03
CA TRP A 254 12.01 1.73 -0.24
C TRP A 254 13.37 2.05 0.39
N TRP A 255 14.23 1.06 0.56
CA TRP A 255 15.53 1.21 1.23
C TRP A 255 16.37 2.33 0.64
N ASN A 256 16.57 2.30 -0.67
CA ASN A 256 17.37 3.30 -1.35
C ASN A 256 16.68 4.68 -1.42
N LEU A 257 15.35 4.73 -1.31
CA LEU A 257 14.60 5.98 -1.28
C LEU A 257 14.93 6.75 0.02
N LEU A 258 14.89 6.06 1.16
CA LEU A 258 15.24 6.67 2.44
C LEU A 258 16.73 6.98 2.53
N VAL A 259 17.60 5.98 2.31
CA VAL A 259 19.05 6.11 2.58
C VAL A 259 19.76 7.04 1.60
N LYS A 260 19.40 7.01 0.30
CA LYS A 260 20.09 7.81 -0.73
C LYS A 260 19.42 9.15 -1.00
N LYS A 261 18.08 9.25 -0.80
CA LYS A 261 17.33 10.47 -1.15
C LYS A 261 16.76 11.20 0.06
N GLY A 262 16.82 10.60 1.25
CA GLY A 262 16.25 11.18 2.48
C GLY A 262 14.74 11.31 2.46
N ILE A 263 14.04 10.57 1.57
CA ILE A 263 12.58 10.61 1.45
C ILE A 263 12.00 9.56 2.40
N GLY A 264 11.15 10.01 3.30
CA GLY A 264 10.39 9.19 4.24
C GLY A 264 8.90 9.45 4.15
N THR A 265 8.14 8.79 5.00
CA THR A 265 6.67 8.91 5.08
C THR A 265 6.21 9.56 6.36
N LEU A 266 7.04 9.56 7.42
CA LEU A 266 6.76 10.19 8.71
C LEU A 266 7.98 11.00 9.15
N CYS A 267 7.76 12.21 9.68
CA CYS A 267 8.82 13.05 10.22
C CYS A 267 8.68 13.20 11.74
N TYR A 268 9.68 12.74 12.48
CA TYR A 268 9.71 12.82 13.93
C TYR A 268 11.03 13.47 14.40
N HIS A 269 10.93 14.52 15.22
CA HIS A 269 12.10 15.30 15.69
C HIS A 269 13.08 15.72 14.58
N GLY A 270 12.56 16.14 13.41
CA GLY A 270 13.36 16.57 12.26
C GLY A 270 13.95 15.44 11.44
N LYS A 271 13.72 14.18 11.82
CA LYS A 271 14.22 13.00 11.11
C LYS A 271 13.08 12.33 10.34
N TRP A 272 13.29 12.13 9.06
CA TRP A 272 12.39 11.33 8.22
C TRP A 272 12.63 9.84 8.44
N ASN A 273 11.55 9.10 8.66
CA ASN A 273 11.50 7.64 8.67
C ASN A 273 10.58 7.17 7.53
N LEU A 274 10.79 5.95 7.05
CA LEU A 274 9.99 5.36 6.00
C LEU A 274 9.32 4.10 6.55
N PHE A 275 8.21 4.30 7.28
CA PHE A 275 7.47 3.24 7.96
C PHE A 275 6.41 2.62 7.05
N ASP A 276 5.85 3.41 6.14
CA ASP A 276 4.80 3.01 5.22
C ASP A 276 5.45 2.38 4.00
N GLN A 277 5.45 1.05 3.95
CA GLN A 277 6.19 0.28 2.96
C GLN A 277 5.28 -0.67 2.19
N ILE A 278 5.62 -0.91 0.93
CA ILE A 278 5.02 -1.93 0.06
C ILE A 278 6.17 -2.80 -0.43
N VAL A 279 6.30 -4.00 0.11
CA VAL A 279 7.27 -5.00 -0.30
C VAL A 279 6.55 -6.13 -1.03
N PHE A 280 7.24 -6.84 -1.92
CA PHE A 280 6.59 -7.82 -2.76
C PHE A 280 7.53 -8.94 -3.19
N THR A 281 6.97 -10.04 -3.66
CA THR A 281 7.72 -11.23 -4.09
C THR A 281 8.52 -10.99 -5.36
N GLY A 282 9.69 -11.61 -5.46
CA GLY A 282 10.67 -11.43 -6.54
C GLY A 282 10.16 -11.85 -7.93
N ASN A 283 9.10 -12.69 -8.01
CA ASN A 283 8.45 -13.00 -9.29
C ASN A 283 7.79 -11.76 -9.97
N MET A 284 7.69 -10.66 -9.25
CA MET A 284 7.27 -9.35 -9.79
C MET A 284 8.46 -8.52 -10.31
N LEU A 285 9.69 -9.01 -10.22
CA LEU A 285 10.89 -8.35 -10.75
C LEU A 285 11.18 -8.79 -12.21
N GLY A 286 12.06 -8.06 -12.88
CA GLY A 286 12.51 -8.35 -14.23
C GLY A 286 11.80 -7.57 -15.32
N LYS A 287 12.06 -7.90 -16.58
CA LYS A 287 11.60 -7.18 -17.78
C LYS A 287 10.71 -8.03 -18.70
N ASP A 288 10.33 -9.22 -18.27
CA ASP A 288 9.36 -10.05 -18.99
C ASP A 288 7.94 -9.58 -18.64
N TYR A 289 7.48 -8.59 -19.34
CA TYR A 289 6.15 -7.99 -19.15
C TYR A 289 5.00 -8.85 -19.67
N SER A 290 5.24 -10.06 -20.15
CA SER A 290 4.16 -11.04 -20.38
C SER A 290 3.40 -11.36 -19.08
N THR A 291 4.07 -11.16 -17.94
CA THR A 291 3.49 -11.20 -16.59
C THR A 291 3.61 -9.85 -15.91
N LEU A 292 2.77 -9.63 -14.89
CA LEU A 292 2.73 -8.39 -14.11
C LEU A 292 4.06 -8.14 -13.39
N LYS A 293 4.70 -6.99 -13.65
CA LYS A 293 6.01 -6.62 -13.12
C LYS A 293 5.99 -5.28 -12.39
N PHE A 294 6.81 -5.17 -11.37
CA PHE A 294 7.11 -3.91 -10.70
C PHE A 294 7.81 -2.93 -11.67
N TYR A 295 7.35 -1.70 -11.66
CA TYR A 295 7.90 -0.64 -12.50
C TYR A 295 8.57 0.45 -11.65
N LYS A 296 7.87 0.99 -10.63
CA LYS A 296 8.36 2.14 -9.85
C LYS A 296 7.65 2.21 -8.50
N ASN A 297 8.34 2.73 -7.47
CA ASN A 297 7.77 3.10 -6.17
C ASN A 297 7.88 4.61 -5.94
N LEU A 298 6.87 5.19 -5.29
CA LEU A 298 6.79 6.61 -4.98
C LEU A 298 6.12 6.86 -3.62
N VAL A 299 6.57 7.89 -2.93
CA VAL A 299 5.82 8.55 -1.87
C VAL A 299 4.97 9.64 -2.52
N PHE A 300 3.69 9.69 -2.21
CA PHE A 300 2.78 10.71 -2.70
C PHE A 300 2.94 11.97 -1.85
N MET A 301 3.47 13.03 -2.44
CA MET A 301 3.96 14.22 -1.72
C MET A 301 3.44 15.52 -2.34
N PRO A 302 2.11 15.69 -2.57
CA PRO A 302 1.58 16.96 -3.03
C PRO A 302 1.70 18.01 -1.91
N GLU A 303 1.82 19.27 -2.28
CA GLU A 303 2.09 20.36 -1.34
C GLU A 303 1.04 20.47 -0.22
N TYR A 304 -0.23 20.17 -0.52
CA TYR A 304 -1.32 20.27 0.45
C TYR A 304 -1.22 19.27 1.62
N LEU A 305 -0.43 18.18 1.47
CA LEU A 305 -0.19 17.21 2.55
C LEU A 305 0.87 17.70 3.55
N PHE A 306 1.47 18.86 3.34
CA PHE A 306 2.50 19.39 4.22
C PHE A 306 2.04 20.59 5.03
N GLN A 307 2.59 20.69 6.23
CA GLN A 307 2.45 21.89 7.07
C GLN A 307 3.22 23.04 6.44
N THR A 308 2.54 24.16 6.18
CA THR A 308 3.11 25.31 5.45
C THR A 308 3.76 26.34 6.36
N SER A 309 3.49 26.31 7.67
CA SER A 309 3.95 27.33 8.63
C SER A 309 4.24 26.76 10.01
N GLY A 310 4.86 27.56 10.89
CA GLY A 310 5.12 27.22 12.27
C GLY A 310 6.28 26.22 12.47
N LYS A 311 6.39 25.68 13.68
CA LYS A 311 7.46 24.79 14.13
C LYS A 311 7.61 23.53 13.27
N TYR A 312 6.51 23.04 12.73
CA TYR A 312 6.43 21.79 11.96
C TYR A 312 6.31 22.03 10.46
N LYS A 313 6.72 23.22 9.98
CA LYS A 313 6.75 23.49 8.53
C LYS A 313 7.55 22.41 7.79
N GLY A 314 6.97 21.86 6.72
CA GLY A 314 7.56 20.79 5.93
C GLY A 314 7.33 19.38 6.47
N TYR A 315 6.64 19.20 7.60
CA TYR A 315 6.18 17.91 8.09
C TYR A 315 4.83 17.55 7.46
N PRO A 316 4.42 16.29 7.44
CA PRO A 316 3.05 15.94 7.08
C PRO A 316 2.06 16.72 7.92
N LYS A 317 1.00 17.23 7.27
CA LYS A 317 -0.04 18.04 7.91
C LYS A 317 -1.03 17.14 8.63
N ARG A 318 -0.70 16.81 9.86
CA ARG A 318 -1.45 15.88 10.71
C ARG A 318 -2.78 16.45 11.24
N THR A 319 -3.64 15.56 11.71
CA THR A 319 -4.97 15.90 12.26
C THR A 319 -4.87 16.65 13.58
N HIS A 320 -4.04 16.17 14.51
CA HIS A 320 -3.80 16.78 15.82
C HIS A 320 -2.32 16.83 16.18
N ALA A 321 -1.92 17.83 16.95
CA ALA A 321 -0.61 17.89 17.60
C ALA A 321 -0.76 18.46 19.01
N GLY A 322 -0.29 17.70 20.03
CA GLY A 322 -0.38 18.14 21.43
C GLY A 322 -1.80 18.46 21.89
N GLY A 323 -2.80 17.70 21.43
CA GLY A 323 -4.22 17.93 21.72
C GLY A 323 -4.88 19.06 20.92
N VAL A 324 -4.12 19.81 20.12
CA VAL A 324 -4.66 20.88 19.25
C VAL A 324 -5.10 20.29 17.91
N TRP A 325 -6.33 20.59 17.49
CA TRP A 325 -6.82 20.21 16.16
C TRP A 325 -6.20 21.11 15.09
N LEU A 326 -5.46 20.50 14.15
CA LEU A 326 -4.79 21.19 13.06
C LEU A 326 -5.57 21.12 11.75
N ASN A 327 -6.67 20.37 11.71
CA ASN A 327 -7.48 20.17 10.50
C ASN A 327 -6.63 19.70 9.31
N GLY A 328 -5.77 18.73 9.55
CA GLY A 328 -4.85 18.17 8.53
C GLY A 328 -5.39 16.88 7.92
N TYR A 329 -4.47 16.15 7.33
CA TYR A 329 -4.71 14.88 6.65
C TYR A 329 -4.26 13.70 7.53
N SER A 330 -2.95 13.45 7.58
CA SER A 330 -2.31 12.43 8.39
C SER A 330 -0.88 12.87 8.74
N ASP A 331 -0.32 12.30 9.82
CA ASP A 331 1.11 12.44 10.13
C ASP A 331 2.01 11.52 9.27
N HIS A 332 1.39 10.73 8.41
CA HIS A 332 2.05 9.93 7.40
C HIS A 332 1.80 10.46 5.98
N LEU A 333 2.67 10.09 5.04
CA LEU A 333 2.48 10.31 3.61
C LEU A 333 2.16 8.98 2.92
N PRO A 334 1.23 8.97 1.94
CA PRO A 334 0.90 7.76 1.20
C PRO A 334 2.08 7.22 0.41
N THR A 335 2.16 5.90 0.30
CA THR A 335 3.09 5.20 -0.59
C THR A 335 2.33 4.46 -1.68
N TYR A 336 2.95 4.34 -2.87
CA TYR A 336 2.37 3.55 -3.93
C TYR A 336 3.43 2.99 -4.86
N ILE A 337 3.08 1.89 -5.53
CA ILE A 337 3.88 1.27 -6.56
C ILE A 337 3.11 1.25 -7.88
N TYR A 338 3.84 1.36 -8.99
CA TYR A 338 3.35 1.04 -10.31
C TYR A 338 3.75 -0.37 -10.72
N LEU A 339 2.81 -1.07 -11.33
CA LEU A 339 2.98 -2.38 -11.92
C LEU A 339 2.64 -2.30 -13.41
N VAL A 340 3.32 -3.06 -14.24
CA VAL A 340 3.12 -3.05 -15.69
C VAL A 340 2.99 -4.46 -16.25
N LYS A 341 2.09 -4.62 -17.22
CA LYS A 341 1.91 -5.86 -17.98
C LYS A 341 1.66 -5.56 -19.45
N GLU A 342 2.24 -6.38 -20.33
CA GLU A 342 1.93 -6.38 -21.76
C GLU A 342 0.48 -6.83 -21.95
N VAL A 343 -0.27 -6.11 -22.77
CA VAL A 343 -1.64 -6.46 -23.15
C VAL A 343 -1.66 -6.87 -24.63
N LYS A 344 -2.39 -7.93 -24.90
CA LYS A 344 -2.53 -8.49 -26.26
C LYS A 344 -3.51 -7.65 -27.09
#